data_0837b2a88e4e9a2c4db9ddcb9c668736
#
_entry.id   0837b2a88e4e9a2c4db9ddcb9c668736
#
_cell.length_a   1.000
_cell.length_b   1.000
_cell.length_c   1.000
_cell.angle_alpha   90.00
_cell.angle_beta   90.00
_cell.angle_gamma   90.00
#
_symmetry.space_group_name_H-M   'P 1'
#
loop_
_entity.id
_entity.type
_entity.pdbx_description
1 polymer ?
#
loop_
_entity_poly.entity_id
_entity_poly.type
_entity_poly.pdbx_seq_one_letter_code
_entity_poly.pdbx_strand_id
1 'polypeptide(L)'
;MEQLRIGNRFIGDGQPAYIIAEMSANHAGSLERAKEIIHAAKESGADCIKIQTYTPDTLTIDCNNHYFHIDNGTWEGENLYRLYGKAYTPWEWQKELKEEAEKVGLDFLSTPFDNTAVDFLEDMGLAFYKVASFEMVDLPLLSYVASKGKPIIMSTGMATLREMKEAVETIFATGNRQLALLKCSSVYPADPADMHLRTISDMKKEFGIPIGLSDHSMGSLSATTAVALGANILEKHFCLSREIENPDASFSMTPEEFKKMVTHVRQTEAALGRPMYGPSEQEKNSLVFRRSVFVVQDIKKGETISEENIRIIRPGYGLHPREFNYVLGKTCTKDMDRGMPLTADAVENYLTFREAAVGDEKLIFDWANEEETRKQSFHTEPIPWENHREWFAESLRNPDRHLYICYHGETPVGLYRLDRAEEGIFEISYSKLME
;
A
#
# COMPACT_ATOMS: atom_id res chain seq x y z
N MET A 1 7.83 -9.91 3.34
CA MET A 1 8.13 -9.28 4.66
C MET A 1 7.47 -10.13 5.74
N GLU A 2 8.18 -10.42 6.82
CA GLU A 2 7.59 -11.14 7.95
C GLU A 2 6.45 -10.30 8.56
N GLN A 3 5.33 -10.95 8.89
CA GLN A 3 4.22 -10.30 9.57
C GLN A 3 4.39 -10.47 11.07
N LEU A 4 4.16 -9.41 11.85
CA LEU A 4 4.11 -9.47 13.30
C LEU A 4 2.72 -9.94 13.73
N ARG A 5 2.62 -10.88 14.66
CA ARG A 5 1.35 -11.33 15.21
C ARG A 5 1.14 -10.77 16.61
N ILE A 6 0.05 -10.04 16.82
CA ILE A 6 -0.40 -9.57 18.12
C ILE A 6 -1.79 -10.15 18.37
N GLY A 7 -1.88 -11.04 19.35
CA GLY A 7 -3.13 -11.77 19.61
C GLY A 7 -3.62 -12.53 18.37
N ASN A 8 -4.80 -12.16 17.89
CA ASN A 8 -5.41 -12.73 16.67
C ASN A 8 -5.19 -11.87 15.42
N ARG A 9 -4.44 -10.77 15.51
CA ARG A 9 -4.19 -9.85 14.41
C ARG A 9 -2.82 -10.06 13.80
N PHE A 10 -2.73 -9.87 12.50
CA PHE A 10 -1.46 -9.77 11.77
C PHE A 10 -1.20 -8.31 11.41
N ILE A 11 0.04 -7.87 11.66
CA ILE A 11 0.54 -6.54 11.32
C ILE A 11 1.61 -6.70 10.25
N GLY A 12 1.48 -5.97 9.15
CA GLY A 12 2.40 -6.06 8.02
C GLY A 12 1.72 -5.68 6.71
N ASP A 13 2.43 -5.87 5.60
CA ASP A 13 1.91 -5.49 4.29
C ASP A 13 0.62 -6.26 3.94
N GLY A 14 -0.33 -5.53 3.36
CA GLY A 14 -1.64 -6.06 3.00
C GLY A 14 -2.64 -6.12 4.16
N GLN A 15 -2.24 -5.73 5.36
CA GLN A 15 -3.13 -5.58 6.53
C GLN A 15 -3.43 -4.10 6.77
N PRO A 16 -4.58 -3.76 7.38
CA PRO A 16 -4.84 -2.41 7.84
C PRO A 16 -3.79 -1.95 8.86
N ALA A 17 -3.41 -0.68 8.83
CA ALA A 17 -2.49 -0.12 9.80
C ALA A 17 -3.04 -0.27 11.23
N TYR A 18 -2.20 -0.76 12.14
CA TYR A 18 -2.52 -0.94 13.54
C TYR A 18 -2.37 0.38 14.29
N ILE A 19 -3.43 0.85 14.94
CA ILE A 19 -3.50 2.19 15.51
C ILE A 19 -3.46 2.13 17.04
N ILE A 20 -2.42 2.72 17.62
CA ILE A 20 -2.15 2.76 19.06
C ILE A 20 -2.44 4.17 19.58
N ALA A 21 -3.36 4.27 20.54
CA ALA A 21 -3.58 5.47 21.33
C ALA A 21 -2.65 5.45 22.56
N GLU A 22 -1.75 6.43 22.66
CA GLU A 22 -0.86 6.57 23.80
C GLU A 22 -1.49 7.46 24.87
N MET A 23 -1.81 6.89 26.01
CA MET A 23 -2.34 7.63 27.17
C MET A 23 -1.25 8.47 27.83
N SER A 24 -0.07 7.89 28.09
CA SER A 24 1.02 8.54 28.82
C SER A 24 0.52 9.26 30.08
N ALA A 25 0.94 10.52 30.30
CA ALA A 25 0.54 11.32 31.46
C ALA A 25 -0.90 11.90 31.40
N ASN A 26 -1.65 11.68 30.33
CA ASN A 26 -2.96 12.31 30.12
C ASN A 26 -4.05 11.91 31.13
N HIS A 27 -3.82 10.86 31.92
CA HIS A 27 -4.68 10.53 33.07
C HIS A 27 -4.59 11.58 34.18
N ALA A 28 -3.57 12.44 34.20
CA ALA A 28 -3.37 13.53 35.18
C ALA A 28 -3.66 13.09 36.63
N GLY A 29 -3.10 11.93 37.04
CA GLY A 29 -3.21 11.40 38.40
C GLY A 29 -4.58 10.85 38.79
N SER A 30 -5.47 10.54 37.83
CA SER A 30 -6.82 10.01 38.11
C SER A 30 -7.06 8.67 37.39
N LEU A 31 -7.33 7.62 38.18
CA LEU A 31 -7.69 6.29 37.67
C LEU A 31 -8.98 6.33 36.84
N GLU A 32 -9.98 7.04 37.31
CA GLU A 32 -11.26 7.16 36.58
C GLU A 32 -11.06 7.82 35.22
N ARG A 33 -10.23 8.87 35.16
CA ARG A 33 -9.88 9.52 33.88
C ARG A 33 -9.11 8.58 32.96
N ALA A 34 -8.22 7.77 33.50
CA ALA A 34 -7.50 6.75 32.71
C ALA A 34 -8.50 5.77 32.05
N LYS A 35 -9.53 5.33 32.76
CA LYS A 35 -10.62 4.49 32.20
C LYS A 35 -11.45 5.23 31.15
N GLU A 36 -11.82 6.49 31.40
CA GLU A 36 -12.51 7.33 30.41
C GLU A 36 -11.70 7.48 29.11
N ILE A 37 -10.35 7.62 29.21
CA ILE A 37 -9.44 7.65 28.07
C ILE A 37 -9.49 6.34 27.29
N ILE A 38 -9.54 5.18 27.95
CA ILE A 38 -9.67 3.85 27.32
C ILE A 38 -10.95 3.78 26.49
N HIS A 39 -12.09 4.19 27.06
CA HIS A 39 -13.38 4.19 26.35
C HIS A 39 -13.33 5.15 25.14
N ALA A 40 -12.86 6.38 25.35
CA ALA A 40 -12.76 7.37 24.29
C ALA A 40 -11.80 6.93 23.14
N ALA A 41 -10.69 6.26 23.46
CA ALA A 41 -9.78 5.69 22.46
C ALA A 41 -10.48 4.62 21.61
N LYS A 42 -11.28 3.74 22.24
CA LYS A 42 -12.08 2.74 21.53
C LYS A 42 -13.10 3.39 20.59
N GLU A 43 -13.87 4.36 21.08
CA GLU A 43 -14.87 5.07 20.30
C GLU A 43 -14.26 5.90 19.15
N SER A 44 -13.00 6.30 19.31
CA SER A 44 -12.22 6.98 18.28
C SER A 44 -11.60 6.05 17.25
N GLY A 45 -11.72 4.72 17.43
CA GLY A 45 -11.27 3.72 16.46
C GLY A 45 -9.83 3.26 16.64
N ALA A 46 -9.24 3.42 17.83
CA ALA A 46 -7.97 2.79 18.16
C ALA A 46 -8.10 1.27 18.19
N ASP A 47 -7.01 0.57 17.86
CA ASP A 47 -6.88 -0.88 17.99
C ASP A 47 -6.28 -1.26 19.36
N CYS A 48 -5.46 -0.38 19.92
CA CYS A 48 -4.72 -0.58 21.17
C CYS A 48 -4.66 0.71 21.99
N ILE A 49 -4.70 0.56 23.31
CA ILE A 49 -4.33 1.61 24.25
C ILE A 49 -2.96 1.31 24.83
N LYS A 50 -2.09 2.31 24.90
CA LYS A 50 -0.74 2.19 25.49
C LYS A 50 -0.62 3.04 26.74
N ILE A 51 0.08 2.51 27.72
CA ILE A 51 0.52 3.18 28.94
C ILE A 51 2.03 3.02 29.12
N GLN A 52 2.56 3.55 30.21
CA GLN A 52 3.97 3.47 30.56
C GLN A 52 4.16 2.87 31.97
N THR A 53 5.12 1.98 32.11
CA THR A 53 5.41 1.30 33.37
C THR A 53 6.80 1.68 33.87
N TYR A 54 6.86 2.67 34.75
CA TYR A 54 8.05 3.11 35.47
C TYR A 54 7.64 3.75 36.80
N THR A 55 8.61 4.01 37.64
CA THR A 55 8.52 4.96 38.76
C THR A 55 9.63 5.98 38.59
N PRO A 56 9.57 7.16 39.24
CA PRO A 56 10.70 8.09 39.20
C PRO A 56 12.05 7.45 39.59
N ASP A 57 12.05 6.55 40.56
CA ASP A 57 13.24 5.86 41.04
C ASP A 57 13.79 4.80 40.06
N THR A 58 12.94 4.20 39.20
CA THR A 58 13.42 3.26 38.19
C THR A 58 13.93 3.94 36.91
N LEU A 59 13.61 5.22 36.73
CA LEU A 59 13.95 5.99 35.54
C LEU A 59 15.08 7.00 35.77
N THR A 60 15.17 7.56 36.98
CA THR A 60 16.18 8.55 37.37
C THR A 60 16.41 8.51 38.89
N ILE A 61 17.06 9.52 39.44
CA ILE A 61 17.27 9.68 40.89
C ILE A 61 16.81 11.06 41.36
N ASP A 62 16.42 11.16 42.63
CA ASP A 62 16.11 12.46 43.25
C ASP A 62 17.40 13.26 43.50
N CYS A 63 17.77 14.04 42.49
CA CYS A 63 18.98 14.87 42.53
C CYS A 63 18.71 16.25 41.92
N ASN A 64 19.18 17.28 42.56
CA ASN A 64 18.93 18.67 42.17
C ASN A 64 20.13 19.35 41.50
N ASN A 65 21.17 18.61 41.05
CA ASN A 65 22.25 19.20 40.29
C ASN A 65 21.82 19.46 38.82
N HIS A 66 22.61 20.23 38.08
CA HIS A 66 22.25 20.69 36.73
C HIS A 66 22.04 19.56 35.72
N TYR A 67 22.58 18.35 35.90
CA TYR A 67 22.36 17.20 34.99
C TYR A 67 20.96 16.67 35.02
N PHE A 68 20.17 16.92 36.06
CA PHE A 68 18.81 16.45 36.25
C PHE A 68 17.77 17.55 36.00
N HIS A 69 18.17 18.70 35.45
CA HIS A 69 17.30 19.77 35.01
C HIS A 69 17.18 19.77 33.47
N ILE A 70 16.00 20.06 32.97
CA ILE A 70 15.72 20.14 31.53
C ILE A 70 15.94 21.60 31.11
N ASP A 71 16.92 21.82 30.23
CA ASP A 71 17.36 23.16 29.81
C ASP A 71 16.61 23.68 28.56
N ASN A 72 15.81 22.86 27.92
CA ASN A 72 15.10 23.26 26.70
C ASN A 72 13.87 22.38 26.40
N GLY A 73 13.01 22.84 25.46
CA GLY A 73 11.86 22.08 24.96
C GLY A 73 10.60 22.22 25.82
N THR A 74 9.67 21.31 25.66
CA THR A 74 8.32 21.37 26.23
C THR A 74 8.32 21.40 27.78
N TRP A 75 9.31 20.80 28.39
CA TRP A 75 9.42 20.68 29.87
C TRP A 75 10.60 21.50 30.44
N GLU A 76 11.01 22.56 29.75
CA GLU A 76 12.09 23.44 30.19
C GLU A 76 11.88 23.94 31.62
N GLY A 77 12.94 23.87 32.44
CA GLY A 77 12.94 24.28 33.84
C GLY A 77 12.46 23.20 34.84
N GLU A 78 11.92 22.09 34.36
CA GLU A 78 11.53 20.96 35.22
C GLU A 78 12.75 20.13 35.64
N ASN A 79 12.68 19.55 36.86
CA ASN A 79 13.59 18.50 37.30
C ASN A 79 13.05 17.13 36.85
N LEU A 80 13.90 16.27 36.32
CA LEU A 80 13.50 14.95 35.78
C LEU A 80 12.72 14.10 36.78
N TYR A 81 13.19 13.99 38.02
CA TYR A 81 12.53 13.17 39.04
C TYR A 81 11.11 13.68 39.37
N ARG A 82 10.95 14.99 39.48
CA ARG A 82 9.64 15.62 39.73
C ARG A 82 8.71 15.50 38.55
N LEU A 83 9.24 15.66 37.34
CA LEU A 83 8.47 15.49 36.12
C LEU A 83 7.90 14.06 36.00
N TYR A 84 8.77 13.06 36.18
CA TYR A 84 8.35 11.66 36.15
C TYR A 84 7.38 11.32 37.28
N GLY A 85 7.52 11.93 38.47
CA GLY A 85 6.59 11.80 39.58
C GLY A 85 5.19 12.36 39.28
N LYS A 86 5.07 13.35 38.36
CA LYS A 86 3.78 13.88 37.89
C LYS A 86 3.19 13.02 36.75
N ALA A 87 4.05 12.35 35.97
CA ALA A 87 3.65 11.73 34.69
C ALA A 87 3.41 10.21 34.77
N TYR A 88 4.01 9.50 35.75
CA TYR A 88 3.96 8.04 35.81
C TYR A 88 2.53 7.51 36.03
N THR A 89 2.24 6.33 35.48
CA THR A 89 1.01 5.60 35.75
C THR A 89 1.25 4.68 36.98
N PRO A 90 0.56 4.88 38.11
CA PRO A 90 0.72 4.02 39.27
C PRO A 90 0.57 2.53 38.92
N TRP A 91 1.49 1.70 39.40
CA TRP A 91 1.52 0.28 39.05
C TRP A 91 0.28 -0.48 39.55
N GLU A 92 -0.25 -0.07 40.68
CA GLU A 92 -1.47 -0.63 41.25
C GLU A 92 -2.72 -0.41 40.37
N TRP A 93 -2.70 0.54 39.42
CA TRP A 93 -3.82 0.76 38.50
C TRP A 93 -3.72 -0.12 37.26
N GLN A 94 -2.54 -0.55 36.86
CA GLN A 94 -2.27 -1.08 35.52
C GLN A 94 -3.03 -2.37 35.22
N LYS A 95 -3.21 -3.23 36.23
CA LYS A 95 -4.03 -4.45 36.07
C LYS A 95 -5.49 -4.10 35.77
N GLU A 96 -6.08 -3.15 36.51
CA GLU A 96 -7.44 -2.70 36.31
C GLU A 96 -7.62 -1.99 34.97
N LEU A 97 -6.64 -1.20 34.52
CA LEU A 97 -6.65 -0.57 33.22
C LEU A 97 -6.56 -1.59 32.08
N LYS A 98 -5.77 -2.65 32.23
CA LYS A 98 -5.71 -3.76 31.29
C LYS A 98 -7.07 -4.47 31.18
N GLU A 99 -7.67 -4.81 32.29
CA GLU A 99 -8.99 -5.46 32.34
C GLU A 99 -10.06 -4.58 31.69
N GLU A 100 -10.04 -3.25 31.90
CA GLU A 100 -10.98 -2.33 31.29
C GLU A 100 -10.76 -2.21 29.78
N ALA A 101 -9.49 -2.17 29.30
CA ALA A 101 -9.17 -2.15 27.88
C ALA A 101 -9.67 -3.44 27.18
N GLU A 102 -9.41 -4.61 27.76
CA GLU A 102 -9.86 -5.91 27.24
C GLU A 102 -11.39 -6.00 27.19
N LYS A 103 -12.08 -5.51 28.20
CA LYS A 103 -13.55 -5.47 28.28
C LYS A 103 -14.19 -4.66 27.14
N VAL A 104 -13.59 -3.54 26.75
CA VAL A 104 -14.06 -2.75 25.60
C VAL A 104 -13.52 -3.24 24.26
N GLY A 105 -12.68 -4.29 24.26
CA GLY A 105 -12.10 -4.89 23.05
C GLY A 105 -10.98 -4.06 22.43
N LEU A 106 -10.16 -3.41 23.26
CA LEU A 106 -8.86 -2.86 22.88
C LEU A 106 -7.75 -3.84 23.29
N ASP A 107 -6.71 -3.94 22.48
CA ASP A 107 -5.46 -4.49 22.93
C ASP A 107 -4.81 -3.55 23.95
N PHE A 108 -4.08 -4.12 24.93
CA PHE A 108 -3.40 -3.34 25.96
C PHE A 108 -1.90 -3.48 25.82
N LEU A 109 -1.19 -2.38 25.83
CA LEU A 109 0.25 -2.28 25.66
C LEU A 109 0.87 -1.42 26.75
N SER A 110 2.06 -1.77 27.21
CA SER A 110 2.86 -0.90 28.08
C SER A 110 4.31 -0.87 27.66
N THR A 111 4.96 0.27 27.99
CA THR A 111 6.40 0.46 27.83
C THR A 111 7.07 0.23 29.17
N PRO A 112 7.87 -0.85 29.36
CA PRO A 112 8.76 -0.98 30.51
C PRO A 112 10.01 -0.12 30.29
N PHE A 113 10.52 0.47 31.37
CA PHE A 113 11.75 1.28 31.35
C PHE A 113 12.92 0.65 32.12
N ASP A 114 12.66 -0.47 32.82
CA ASP A 114 13.65 -1.27 33.51
C ASP A 114 13.22 -2.73 33.65
N ASN A 115 14.10 -3.58 34.16
CA ASN A 115 13.82 -5.02 34.30
C ASN A 115 12.66 -5.30 35.27
N THR A 116 12.50 -4.50 36.35
CA THR A 116 11.42 -4.70 37.33
C THR A 116 10.04 -4.42 36.70
N ALA A 117 9.97 -3.42 35.80
CA ALA A 117 8.78 -3.14 35.02
C ALA A 117 8.47 -4.29 34.03
N VAL A 118 9.50 -4.90 33.42
CA VAL A 118 9.30 -6.08 32.56
C VAL A 118 8.70 -7.24 33.34
N ASP A 119 9.24 -7.54 34.52
CA ASP A 119 8.75 -8.63 35.37
C ASP A 119 7.31 -8.37 35.85
N PHE A 120 7.00 -7.17 36.26
CA PHE A 120 5.66 -6.76 36.63
C PHE A 120 4.66 -6.95 35.46
N LEU A 121 5.04 -6.57 34.25
CA LEU A 121 4.19 -6.74 33.06
C LEU A 121 4.06 -8.21 32.64
N GLU A 122 5.09 -9.06 32.89
CA GLU A 122 4.98 -10.52 32.72
C GLU A 122 3.96 -11.11 33.69
N ASP A 123 4.04 -10.75 34.98
CA ASP A 123 3.09 -11.19 36.00
C ASP A 123 1.65 -10.77 35.69
N MET A 124 1.48 -9.60 35.06
CA MET A 124 0.20 -9.11 34.54
C MET A 124 -0.29 -9.87 33.29
N GLY A 125 0.54 -10.71 32.66
CA GLY A 125 0.22 -11.40 31.43
C GLY A 125 0.13 -10.47 30.21
N LEU A 126 1.05 -9.49 30.10
CA LEU A 126 1.11 -8.63 28.91
C LEU A 126 1.40 -9.46 27.66
N ALA A 127 0.69 -9.18 26.56
CA ALA A 127 0.80 -9.96 25.33
C ALA A 127 1.97 -9.56 24.44
N PHE A 128 2.42 -8.32 24.49
CA PHE A 128 3.50 -7.75 23.68
C PHE A 128 4.06 -6.48 24.33
N TYR A 129 5.28 -6.09 23.97
CA TYR A 129 6.00 -5.00 24.59
C TYR A 129 6.17 -3.80 23.68
N LYS A 130 6.21 -2.60 24.28
CA LYS A 130 6.74 -1.39 23.63
C LYS A 130 8.11 -1.04 24.22
N VAL A 131 9.02 -0.64 23.38
CA VAL A 131 10.29 0.02 23.79
C VAL A 131 10.28 1.44 23.25
N ALA A 132 10.49 2.41 24.12
CA ALA A 132 10.52 3.81 23.72
C ALA A 132 11.86 4.18 23.06
N SER A 133 11.90 5.35 22.42
CA SER A 133 13.08 5.79 21.64
C SER A 133 14.35 5.96 22.49
N PHE A 134 14.19 6.41 23.71
CA PHE A 134 15.32 6.66 24.62
C PHE A 134 15.95 5.36 25.12
N GLU A 135 15.16 4.28 25.25
CA GLU A 135 15.60 2.97 25.72
C GLU A 135 16.15 2.08 24.60
N MET A 136 16.06 2.52 23.34
CA MET A 136 16.54 1.71 22.20
C MET A 136 18.05 1.42 22.26
N VAL A 137 18.82 2.27 22.90
CA VAL A 137 20.27 2.09 23.09
C VAL A 137 20.64 1.31 24.37
N ASP A 138 19.63 0.97 25.20
CA ASP A 138 19.83 0.13 26.38
C ASP A 138 19.78 -1.35 25.99
N LEU A 139 20.89 -1.85 25.43
CA LEU A 139 20.99 -3.22 24.94
C LEU A 139 20.74 -4.28 26.03
N PRO A 140 21.14 -4.10 27.31
CA PRO A 140 20.75 -4.99 28.39
C PRO A 140 19.24 -5.09 28.57
N LEU A 141 18.52 -3.97 28.59
CA LEU A 141 17.06 -3.95 28.68
C LEU A 141 16.42 -4.62 27.44
N LEU A 142 16.91 -4.31 26.23
CA LEU A 142 16.42 -4.94 25.01
C LEU A 142 16.57 -6.47 25.03
N SER A 143 17.72 -6.96 25.46
CA SER A 143 17.97 -8.41 25.62
C SER A 143 17.00 -9.03 26.63
N TYR A 144 16.75 -8.34 27.74
CA TYR A 144 15.85 -8.81 28.78
C TYR A 144 14.39 -8.87 28.31
N VAL A 145 13.88 -7.82 27.68
CA VAL A 145 12.55 -7.79 27.08
C VAL A 145 12.41 -8.88 26.02
N ALA A 146 13.41 -9.02 25.14
CA ALA A 146 13.38 -10.00 24.05
C ALA A 146 13.42 -11.45 24.55
N SER A 147 14.08 -11.70 25.69
CA SER A 147 14.13 -13.03 26.31
C SER A 147 12.77 -13.57 26.75
N LYS A 148 11.76 -12.70 26.91
CA LYS A 148 10.38 -13.11 27.23
C LYS A 148 9.66 -13.75 26.01
N GLY A 149 10.25 -13.70 24.79
CA GLY A 149 9.74 -14.38 23.59
C GLY A 149 8.46 -13.80 23.01
N LYS A 150 8.04 -12.62 23.43
CA LYS A 150 6.81 -11.92 22.98
C LYS A 150 7.11 -10.89 21.90
N PRO A 151 6.10 -10.47 21.10
CA PRO A 151 6.25 -9.41 20.12
C PRO A 151 6.74 -8.09 20.76
N ILE A 152 7.58 -7.36 20.03
CA ILE A 152 8.14 -6.08 20.45
C ILE A 152 7.86 -5.03 19.38
N ILE A 153 7.38 -3.87 19.79
CA ILE A 153 7.28 -2.66 18.97
C ILE A 153 8.28 -1.66 19.53
N MET A 154 9.28 -1.25 18.76
CA MET A 154 10.36 -0.37 19.22
C MET A 154 10.42 0.94 18.43
N SER A 155 10.38 2.07 19.11
CA SER A 155 10.55 3.39 18.49
C SER A 155 12.03 3.73 18.30
N THR A 156 12.37 4.46 17.21
CA THR A 156 13.73 4.72 16.75
C THR A 156 14.08 6.21 16.70
N GLY A 157 13.43 7.03 17.53
CA GLY A 157 13.75 8.47 17.61
C GLY A 157 15.21 8.71 17.97
N MET A 158 15.84 9.73 17.33
CA MET A 158 17.24 10.13 17.52
C MET A 158 18.29 9.10 17.08
N ALA A 159 17.91 7.86 16.81
CA ALA A 159 18.83 6.78 16.50
C ALA A 159 19.48 6.91 15.13
N THR A 160 20.76 6.60 15.10
CA THR A 160 21.48 6.33 13.85
C THR A 160 21.13 4.95 13.31
N LEU A 161 21.33 4.73 12.00
CA LEU A 161 21.14 3.40 11.39
C LEU A 161 21.99 2.32 12.07
N ARG A 162 23.18 2.67 12.54
CA ARG A 162 24.09 1.77 13.27
C ARG A 162 23.47 1.33 14.60
N GLU A 163 22.96 2.25 15.40
CA GLU A 163 22.29 1.93 16.67
C GLU A 163 21.03 1.10 16.46
N MET A 164 20.25 1.40 15.42
CA MET A 164 19.08 0.59 15.07
C MET A 164 19.47 -0.86 14.71
N LYS A 165 20.56 -1.05 13.93
CA LYS A 165 21.08 -2.40 13.61
C LYS A 165 21.53 -3.14 14.85
N GLU A 166 22.29 -2.50 15.71
CA GLU A 166 22.79 -3.06 16.98
C GLU A 166 21.63 -3.49 17.89
N ALA A 167 20.59 -2.66 18.02
CA ALA A 167 19.39 -2.98 18.77
C ALA A 167 18.63 -4.20 18.19
N VAL A 168 18.42 -4.22 16.87
CA VAL A 168 17.75 -5.34 16.17
C VAL A 168 18.56 -6.64 16.31
N GLU A 169 19.87 -6.58 16.12
CA GLU A 169 20.77 -7.73 16.29
C GLU A 169 20.74 -8.27 17.72
N THR A 170 20.72 -7.38 18.73
CA THR A 170 20.60 -7.74 20.14
C THR A 170 19.31 -8.50 20.43
N ILE A 171 18.15 -8.00 19.93
CA ILE A 171 16.87 -8.67 20.06
C ILE A 171 16.91 -10.03 19.36
N PHE A 172 17.41 -10.07 18.12
CA PHE A 172 17.45 -11.32 17.32
C PHE A 172 18.40 -12.37 17.89
N ALA A 173 19.48 -11.96 18.58
CA ALA A 173 20.42 -12.85 19.24
C ALA A 173 19.75 -13.68 20.38
N THR A 174 18.65 -13.21 20.97
CA THR A 174 17.87 -13.97 21.96
C THR A 174 17.00 -15.06 21.32
N GLY A 175 16.91 -15.14 19.99
CA GLY A 175 16.00 -16.02 19.23
C GLY A 175 14.63 -15.39 18.93
N ASN A 176 14.31 -14.24 19.50
CA ASN A 176 13.04 -13.55 19.23
C ASN A 176 13.11 -12.78 17.92
N ARG A 177 12.27 -13.14 16.96
CA ARG A 177 12.14 -12.47 15.64
C ARG A 177 10.89 -11.60 15.53
N GLN A 178 10.05 -11.56 16.54
CA GLN A 178 8.77 -10.84 16.54
C GLN A 178 9.00 -9.35 16.85
N LEU A 179 9.47 -8.59 15.89
CA LEU A 179 9.86 -7.18 16.04
C LEU A 179 9.20 -6.31 14.97
N ALA A 180 8.73 -5.12 15.38
CA ALA A 180 8.39 -4.01 14.51
C ALA A 180 9.14 -2.76 14.96
N LEU A 181 9.52 -1.88 14.02
CA LEU A 181 10.15 -0.60 14.31
C LEU A 181 9.22 0.56 13.97
N LEU A 182 9.24 1.61 14.79
CA LEU A 182 8.53 2.84 14.50
C LEU A 182 9.53 3.97 14.22
N LYS A 183 9.50 4.53 13.00
CA LYS A 183 10.11 5.84 12.76
C LYS A 183 9.52 6.83 13.76
N CYS A 184 10.35 7.62 14.37
CA CYS A 184 9.94 8.60 15.37
C CYS A 184 10.75 9.89 15.23
N SER A 185 10.12 11.02 15.56
CA SER A 185 10.79 12.28 15.89
C SER A 185 10.51 12.58 17.36
N SER A 186 11.56 12.61 18.19
CA SER A 186 11.42 12.81 19.65
C SER A 186 11.40 14.30 20.03
N VAL A 187 10.62 15.08 19.27
CA VAL A 187 10.29 16.50 19.53
C VAL A 187 8.79 16.60 19.78
N TYR A 188 8.36 17.36 20.78
CA TYR A 188 6.99 17.41 21.28
C TYR A 188 6.45 18.85 21.34
N PRO A 189 5.61 19.35 20.37
CA PRO A 189 5.23 18.66 19.14
C PRO A 189 6.34 18.66 18.08
N ALA A 190 6.32 17.65 17.19
CA ALA A 190 7.24 17.59 16.07
C ALA A 190 6.75 18.45 14.88
N ASP A 191 7.67 19.21 14.26
CA ASP A 191 7.38 19.91 13.02
C ASP A 191 7.29 18.90 11.85
N PRO A 192 6.28 18.98 10.99
CA PRO A 192 6.20 18.13 9.81
C PRO A 192 7.46 18.16 8.92
N ALA A 193 8.18 19.27 8.85
CA ALA A 193 9.41 19.39 8.08
C ALA A 193 10.54 18.47 8.59
N ASP A 194 10.55 18.17 9.90
CA ASP A 194 11.56 17.34 10.55
C ASP A 194 11.18 15.86 10.68
N MET A 195 9.99 15.50 10.20
CA MET A 195 9.50 14.11 10.31
C MET A 195 10.25 13.13 9.40
N HIS A 196 10.79 13.57 8.28
CA HIS A 196 11.55 12.75 7.32
C HIS A 196 10.89 11.39 7.03
N LEU A 197 9.57 11.38 6.72
CA LEU A 197 8.74 10.17 6.64
C LEU A 197 9.19 9.16 5.55
N ARG A 198 9.95 9.60 4.54
CA ARG A 198 10.55 8.67 3.55
C ARG A 198 11.46 7.62 4.20
N THR A 199 11.98 7.88 5.39
CA THR A 199 12.75 6.91 6.18
C THR A 199 11.96 5.63 6.46
N ILE A 200 10.62 5.68 6.53
CA ILE A 200 9.75 4.49 6.69
C ILE A 200 9.99 3.47 5.58
N SER A 201 9.96 3.93 4.32
CA SER A 201 10.17 3.04 3.17
C SER A 201 11.62 2.52 3.09
N ASP A 202 12.59 3.31 3.57
CA ASP A 202 14.00 2.91 3.64
C ASP A 202 14.21 1.84 4.73
N MET A 203 13.68 2.07 5.92
CA MET A 203 13.71 1.09 7.02
C MET A 203 13.05 -0.24 6.64
N LYS A 204 11.95 -0.21 5.88
CA LYS A 204 11.31 -1.44 5.37
C LYS A 204 12.26 -2.26 4.50
N LYS A 205 13.04 -1.62 3.65
CA LYS A 205 14.03 -2.30 2.79
C LYS A 205 15.20 -2.83 3.59
N GLU A 206 15.68 -2.03 4.56
CA GLU A 206 16.86 -2.35 5.36
C GLU A 206 16.61 -3.52 6.32
N PHE A 207 15.49 -3.51 7.03
CA PHE A 207 15.23 -4.46 8.11
C PHE A 207 14.32 -5.64 7.71
N GLY A 208 13.50 -5.51 6.67
CA GLY A 208 12.61 -6.59 6.22
C GLY A 208 11.47 -6.95 7.18
N ILE A 209 11.22 -6.14 8.22
CA ILE A 209 10.20 -6.30 9.26
C ILE A 209 9.12 -5.22 9.14
N PRO A 210 7.97 -5.33 9.85
CA PRO A 210 6.96 -4.27 9.88
C PRO A 210 7.53 -2.96 10.40
N ILE A 211 7.24 -1.87 9.69
CA ILE A 211 7.67 -0.51 10.07
C ILE A 211 6.43 0.36 10.26
N GLY A 212 6.45 1.21 11.26
CA GLY A 212 5.39 2.16 11.56
C GLY A 212 5.90 3.58 11.83
N LEU A 213 5.03 4.37 12.43
CA LEU A 213 5.31 5.75 12.89
C LEU A 213 4.87 5.93 14.34
N SER A 214 5.75 6.43 15.18
CA SER A 214 5.44 7.07 16.47
C SER A 214 5.37 8.58 16.21
N ASP A 215 4.16 9.12 16.21
CA ASP A 215 3.85 10.45 15.67
C ASP A 215 3.56 11.47 16.77
N HIS A 216 4.47 12.43 16.94
CA HIS A 216 4.34 13.56 17.86
C HIS A 216 3.97 14.87 17.14
N SER A 217 3.68 14.85 15.84
CA SER A 217 3.21 16.02 15.09
C SER A 217 1.75 16.31 15.36
N MET A 218 1.30 17.52 15.07
CA MET A 218 -0.12 17.89 15.22
C MET A 218 -0.93 17.43 13.99
N GLY A 219 -2.19 17.06 14.23
CA GLY A 219 -3.12 16.68 13.16
C GLY A 219 -2.83 15.30 12.54
N SER A 220 -3.46 15.01 11.39
CA SER A 220 -3.46 13.69 10.73
C SER A 220 -2.50 13.56 9.54
N LEU A 221 -1.81 14.65 9.16
CA LEU A 221 -1.00 14.69 7.93
C LEU A 221 0.13 13.65 7.95
N SER A 222 0.90 13.62 9.03
CA SER A 222 2.03 12.69 9.17
C SER A 222 1.56 11.24 9.19
N ALA A 223 0.49 10.94 9.90
CA ALA A 223 -0.09 9.59 10.00
C ALA A 223 -0.56 9.08 8.62
N THR A 224 -1.33 9.88 7.85
CA THR A 224 -1.79 9.49 6.51
C THR A 224 -0.65 9.35 5.52
N THR A 225 0.33 10.26 5.57
CA THR A 225 1.54 10.19 4.72
C THR A 225 2.37 8.95 5.06
N ALA A 226 2.53 8.62 6.34
CA ALA A 226 3.26 7.43 6.77
C ALA A 226 2.61 6.15 6.21
N VAL A 227 1.28 6.04 6.27
CA VAL A 227 0.54 4.90 5.70
C VAL A 227 0.74 4.83 4.18
N ALA A 228 0.69 5.96 3.49
CA ALA A 228 0.97 6.02 2.06
C ALA A 228 2.40 5.58 1.70
N LEU A 229 3.36 5.75 2.61
CA LEU A 229 4.74 5.28 2.50
C LEU A 229 4.94 3.83 3.00
N GLY A 230 3.86 3.17 3.42
CA GLY A 230 3.84 1.77 3.81
C GLY A 230 3.98 1.53 5.31
N ALA A 231 3.68 2.50 6.18
CA ALA A 231 3.62 2.27 7.62
C ALA A 231 2.52 1.24 7.96
N ASN A 232 2.88 0.27 8.80
CA ASN A 232 1.99 -0.80 9.26
C ASN A 232 1.43 -0.52 10.66
N ILE A 233 2.02 0.40 11.41
CA ILE A 233 1.66 0.78 12.79
C ILE A 233 1.68 2.30 12.89
N LEU A 234 0.71 2.84 13.60
CA LEU A 234 0.66 4.26 13.98
C LEU A 234 0.50 4.35 15.49
N GLU A 235 1.35 5.12 16.16
CA GLU A 235 1.23 5.44 17.57
C GLU A 235 1.11 6.96 17.73
N LYS A 236 0.13 7.41 18.52
CA LYS A 236 -0.10 8.82 18.75
C LYS A 236 -0.66 9.10 20.14
N HIS A 237 -0.16 10.16 20.80
CA HIS A 237 -0.65 10.61 22.09
C HIS A 237 -2.14 11.00 22.03
N PHE A 238 -2.89 10.59 23.06
CA PHE A 238 -4.33 10.73 23.14
C PHE A 238 -4.76 11.25 24.51
N CYS A 239 -5.57 12.30 24.54
CA CYS A 239 -6.14 12.88 25.75
C CYS A 239 -7.64 13.09 25.59
N LEU A 240 -8.39 13.26 26.68
CA LEU A 240 -9.80 13.65 26.62
C LEU A 240 -9.96 15.12 26.23
N SER A 241 -9.12 15.99 26.77
CA SER A 241 -9.09 17.42 26.48
C SER A 241 -7.72 18.01 26.80
N ARG A 242 -7.24 18.94 25.97
CA ARG A 242 -6.00 19.69 26.24
C ARG A 242 -6.14 20.70 27.38
N GLU A 243 -7.36 20.98 27.84
CA GLU A 243 -7.62 21.85 28.99
C GLU A 243 -7.29 21.16 30.32
N ILE A 244 -7.15 19.82 30.31
CA ILE A 244 -6.73 19.06 31.50
C ILE A 244 -5.20 19.15 31.57
N GLU A 245 -4.74 19.99 32.50
CA GLU A 245 -3.31 20.25 32.67
C GLU A 245 -2.55 18.98 33.06
N ASN A 246 -1.58 18.61 32.24
CA ASN A 246 -0.63 17.51 32.47
C ASN A 246 0.55 17.67 31.51
N PRO A 247 1.68 16.94 31.71
CA PRO A 247 2.90 17.10 30.91
C PRO A 247 2.73 16.89 29.40
N ASP A 248 1.70 16.12 28.95
CA ASP A 248 1.57 15.69 27.55
C ASP A 248 0.33 16.29 26.84
N ALA A 249 -0.49 17.05 27.54
CA ALA A 249 -1.76 17.55 27.01
C ALA A 249 -1.58 18.37 25.72
N SER A 250 -0.57 19.23 25.66
CA SER A 250 -0.39 20.23 24.61
C SER A 250 -0.24 19.64 23.20
N PHE A 251 0.38 18.46 23.09
CA PHE A 251 0.63 17.78 21.81
C PHE A 251 -0.22 16.52 21.60
N SER A 252 -1.07 16.16 22.58
CA SER A 252 -1.97 15.00 22.47
C SER A 252 -3.19 15.32 21.64
N MET A 253 -3.71 14.31 20.92
CA MET A 253 -4.95 14.43 20.16
C MET A 253 -6.18 14.24 21.05
N THR A 254 -7.21 15.07 20.83
CA THR A 254 -8.55 14.87 21.40
C THR A 254 -9.27 13.70 20.69
N PRO A 255 -10.37 13.16 21.26
CA PRO A 255 -11.15 12.08 20.67
C PRO A 255 -11.61 12.39 19.24
N GLU A 256 -12.08 13.62 19.01
CA GLU A 256 -12.55 14.06 17.69
C GLU A 256 -11.44 14.12 16.66
N GLU A 257 -10.26 14.64 17.03
CA GLU A 257 -9.09 14.71 16.17
C GLU A 257 -8.56 13.32 15.84
N PHE A 258 -8.48 12.44 16.84
CA PHE A 258 -8.02 11.07 16.68
C PHE A 258 -8.97 10.26 15.77
N LYS A 259 -10.28 10.36 16.00
CA LYS A 259 -11.29 9.74 15.14
C LYS A 259 -11.19 10.21 13.69
N LYS A 260 -10.96 11.51 13.50
CA LYS A 260 -10.72 12.08 12.17
C LYS A 260 -9.44 11.52 11.54
N MET A 261 -8.36 11.40 12.31
CA MET A 261 -7.11 10.78 11.86
C MET A 261 -7.35 9.33 11.44
N VAL A 262 -8.02 8.52 12.26
CA VAL A 262 -8.36 7.12 11.93
C VAL A 262 -9.15 7.06 10.62
N THR A 263 -10.16 7.91 10.47
CA THR A 263 -10.96 7.99 9.24
C THR A 263 -10.09 8.29 8.02
N HIS A 264 -9.20 9.27 8.12
CA HIS A 264 -8.29 9.64 7.03
C HIS A 264 -7.29 8.49 6.71
N VAL A 265 -6.81 7.78 7.72
CA VAL A 265 -5.95 6.60 7.54
C VAL A 265 -6.67 5.52 6.74
N ARG A 266 -7.90 5.15 7.12
CA ARG A 266 -8.69 4.14 6.40
C ARG A 266 -9.04 4.58 4.97
N GLN A 267 -9.31 5.85 4.77
CA GLN A 267 -9.51 6.41 3.42
C GLN A 267 -8.23 6.36 2.59
N THR A 268 -7.07 6.64 3.20
CA THR A 268 -5.76 6.52 2.53
C THR A 268 -5.49 5.09 2.10
N GLU A 269 -5.70 4.10 2.98
CA GLU A 269 -5.55 2.68 2.66
C GLU A 269 -6.43 2.26 1.47
N ALA A 270 -7.70 2.68 1.48
CA ALA A 270 -8.62 2.40 0.38
C ALA A 270 -8.18 3.08 -0.94
N ALA A 271 -7.68 4.32 -0.86
CA ALA A 271 -7.25 5.09 -2.02
C ALA A 271 -5.94 4.56 -2.65
N LEU A 272 -5.05 3.97 -1.85
CA LEU A 272 -3.80 3.38 -2.35
C LEU A 272 -4.06 2.22 -3.31
N GLY A 273 -5.04 1.37 -3.04
CA GLY A 273 -5.43 0.27 -3.93
C GLY A 273 -4.25 -0.56 -4.45
N ARG A 274 -4.30 -0.89 -5.73
CA ARG A 274 -3.22 -1.55 -6.47
C ARG A 274 -2.98 -0.83 -7.80
N PRO A 275 -1.79 -0.92 -8.40
CA PRO A 275 -1.56 -0.43 -9.76
C PRO A 275 -2.62 -1.04 -10.70
N MET A 276 -3.39 -0.18 -11.37
CA MET A 276 -4.44 -0.57 -12.30
C MET A 276 -4.45 0.39 -13.48
N TYR A 277 -4.44 -0.17 -14.69
CA TYR A 277 -4.56 0.55 -15.93
C TYR A 277 -5.87 0.14 -16.63
N GLY A 278 -6.52 1.09 -17.27
CA GLY A 278 -7.83 0.89 -17.88
C GLY A 278 -8.98 1.42 -17.01
N PRO A 279 -10.22 1.35 -17.51
CA PRO A 279 -11.37 1.87 -16.79
C PRO A 279 -11.76 0.95 -15.63
N SER A 280 -12.05 1.56 -14.48
CA SER A 280 -12.77 0.88 -13.40
C SER A 280 -14.18 0.45 -13.84
N GLU A 281 -14.83 -0.42 -13.07
CA GLU A 281 -16.20 -0.83 -13.37
C GLU A 281 -17.16 0.38 -13.48
N GLN A 282 -16.97 1.39 -12.64
CA GLN A 282 -17.79 2.62 -12.69
C GLN A 282 -17.47 3.47 -13.92
N GLU A 283 -16.20 3.54 -14.33
CA GLU A 283 -15.77 4.30 -15.51
C GLU A 283 -16.16 3.65 -16.83
N LYS A 284 -16.50 2.36 -16.87
CA LYS A 284 -16.98 1.70 -18.09
C LYS A 284 -18.17 2.43 -18.70
N ASN A 285 -19.07 2.95 -17.87
CA ASN A 285 -20.21 3.74 -18.33
C ASN A 285 -19.79 5.06 -19.01
N SER A 286 -18.61 5.57 -18.70
CA SER A 286 -18.06 6.80 -19.26
C SER A 286 -17.36 6.58 -20.61
N LEU A 287 -17.13 5.32 -21.03
CA LEU A 287 -16.51 5.01 -22.31
C LEU A 287 -17.33 5.56 -23.50
N VAL A 288 -18.65 5.66 -23.34
CA VAL A 288 -19.54 6.25 -24.32
C VAL A 288 -19.15 7.70 -24.68
N PHE A 289 -18.51 8.43 -23.77
CA PHE A 289 -18.07 9.81 -24.01
C PHE A 289 -16.71 9.90 -24.73
N ARG A 290 -16.07 8.78 -25.06
CA ARG A 290 -14.88 8.79 -25.93
C ARG A 290 -15.28 9.22 -27.34
N ARG A 291 -14.30 9.70 -28.11
CA ARG A 291 -14.49 9.99 -29.52
C ARG A 291 -14.35 8.73 -30.35
N SER A 292 -15.10 8.67 -31.45
CA SER A 292 -14.98 7.65 -32.50
C SER A 292 -15.29 8.26 -33.85
N VAL A 293 -15.14 7.51 -34.93
CA VAL A 293 -15.39 7.99 -36.28
C VAL A 293 -16.88 7.91 -36.58
N PHE A 294 -17.46 9.04 -36.99
CA PHE A 294 -18.86 9.16 -37.37
C PHE A 294 -19.03 9.74 -38.74
N VAL A 295 -20.10 9.32 -39.44
CA VAL A 295 -20.56 9.91 -40.67
C VAL A 295 -21.21 11.26 -40.37
N VAL A 296 -20.72 12.34 -41.01
CA VAL A 296 -21.20 13.71 -40.83
C VAL A 296 -21.93 14.26 -42.07
N GLN A 297 -21.83 13.54 -43.18
CA GLN A 297 -22.65 13.72 -44.41
C GLN A 297 -23.02 12.33 -44.95
N ASP A 298 -24.19 12.18 -45.52
CA ASP A 298 -24.62 10.88 -46.06
C ASP A 298 -23.61 10.33 -47.06
N ILE A 299 -23.34 9.01 -46.99
CA ILE A 299 -22.44 8.29 -47.90
C ILE A 299 -23.24 7.17 -48.53
N LYS A 300 -23.27 7.09 -49.86
CA LYS A 300 -23.91 6.00 -50.56
C LYS A 300 -22.94 4.83 -50.76
N LYS A 301 -23.50 3.61 -50.85
CA LYS A 301 -22.71 2.44 -51.21
C LYS A 301 -21.91 2.69 -52.49
N GLY A 302 -20.60 2.43 -52.45
CA GLY A 302 -19.68 2.64 -53.54
C GLY A 302 -19.02 4.04 -53.55
N GLU A 303 -19.44 4.95 -52.68
CA GLU A 303 -18.80 6.26 -52.56
C GLU A 303 -17.52 6.19 -51.68
N THR A 304 -16.62 7.14 -51.93
CA THR A 304 -15.35 7.24 -51.19
C THR A 304 -15.54 7.89 -49.82
N ILE A 305 -14.95 7.27 -48.81
CA ILE A 305 -14.87 7.83 -47.47
C ILE A 305 -13.80 8.94 -47.46
N SER A 306 -14.17 10.18 -47.06
CA SER A 306 -13.32 11.38 -47.11
C SER A 306 -13.45 12.18 -45.82
N GLU A 307 -12.54 13.16 -45.64
CA GLU A 307 -12.58 14.12 -44.49
C GLU A 307 -13.84 15.00 -44.50
N GLU A 308 -14.55 15.09 -45.65
CA GLU A 308 -15.78 15.85 -45.76
C GLU A 308 -16.97 15.11 -45.18
N ASN A 309 -17.00 13.76 -45.35
CA ASN A 309 -18.17 12.93 -44.98
C ASN A 309 -18.00 12.15 -43.65
N ILE A 310 -16.78 12.07 -43.11
CA ILE A 310 -16.55 11.49 -41.76
C ILE A 310 -15.81 12.48 -40.84
N ARG A 311 -15.97 12.27 -39.51
CA ARG A 311 -15.29 13.07 -38.49
C ARG A 311 -15.08 12.28 -37.20
N ILE A 312 -14.01 12.62 -36.46
CA ILE A 312 -13.77 12.11 -35.11
C ILE A 312 -14.55 12.96 -34.11
N ILE A 313 -15.69 12.45 -33.63
CA ILE A 313 -16.60 13.09 -32.70
C ILE A 313 -17.03 12.14 -31.58
N ARG A 314 -17.75 12.62 -30.57
CA ARG A 314 -18.49 11.81 -29.59
C ARG A 314 -19.85 11.42 -30.20
N PRO A 315 -20.40 10.26 -29.80
CA PRO A 315 -19.98 9.28 -28.79
C PRO A 315 -19.04 8.19 -29.32
N GLY A 316 -18.70 7.21 -28.43
CA GLY A 316 -17.71 6.17 -28.69
C GLY A 316 -18.27 4.88 -29.32
N TYR A 317 -19.12 4.95 -30.32
CA TYR A 317 -19.76 3.78 -30.97
C TYR A 317 -19.15 3.39 -32.30
N GLY A 318 -18.41 4.29 -32.95
CA GLY A 318 -17.77 4.03 -34.24
C GLY A 318 -16.35 3.51 -34.11
N LEU A 319 -15.66 3.39 -35.24
CA LEU A 319 -14.25 3.04 -35.31
C LEU A 319 -13.39 3.94 -34.40
N HIS A 320 -12.35 3.36 -33.83
CA HIS A 320 -11.45 4.11 -32.96
C HIS A 320 -10.78 5.27 -33.74
N PRO A 321 -10.51 6.44 -33.14
CA PRO A 321 -9.87 7.57 -33.82
C PRO A 321 -8.57 7.26 -34.56
N ARG A 322 -7.79 6.27 -34.11
CA ARG A 322 -6.55 5.83 -34.77
C ARG A 322 -6.78 5.28 -36.19
N GLU A 323 -8.02 4.83 -36.49
CA GLU A 323 -8.40 4.24 -37.77
C GLU A 323 -8.76 5.32 -38.81
N PHE A 324 -8.87 6.58 -38.40
CA PHE A 324 -9.35 7.66 -39.28
C PHE A 324 -8.57 7.74 -40.58
N ASN A 325 -7.25 7.81 -40.51
CA ASN A 325 -6.40 7.88 -41.71
C ASN A 325 -6.43 6.58 -42.54
N TYR A 326 -6.65 5.44 -41.90
CA TYR A 326 -6.73 4.14 -42.58
C TYR A 326 -7.98 4.00 -43.45
N VAL A 327 -9.11 4.60 -43.03
CA VAL A 327 -10.36 4.52 -43.75
C VAL A 327 -10.53 5.59 -44.84
N LEU A 328 -9.75 6.67 -44.77
CA LEU A 328 -9.78 7.69 -45.83
C LEU A 328 -9.38 7.11 -47.20
N GLY A 329 -10.12 7.47 -48.23
CA GLY A 329 -9.92 6.97 -49.60
C GLY A 329 -10.47 5.58 -49.89
N LYS A 330 -10.97 4.85 -48.88
CA LYS A 330 -11.64 3.56 -49.06
C LYS A 330 -13.08 3.74 -49.50
N THR A 331 -13.64 2.69 -50.10
CA THR A 331 -15.03 2.66 -50.58
C THR A 331 -15.98 2.27 -49.45
N CYS A 332 -17.11 2.94 -49.34
CA CYS A 332 -18.19 2.53 -48.44
C CYS A 332 -18.99 1.34 -49.01
N THR A 333 -19.15 0.30 -48.19
CA THR A 333 -19.80 -0.97 -48.64
C THR A 333 -21.31 -0.94 -48.58
N LYS A 334 -21.89 0.06 -47.87
CA LYS A 334 -23.35 0.20 -47.66
C LYS A 334 -23.74 1.69 -47.55
N ASP A 335 -25.04 1.96 -47.69
CA ASP A 335 -25.54 3.31 -47.42
C ASP A 335 -25.38 3.68 -45.94
N MET A 336 -24.85 4.85 -45.66
CA MET A 336 -24.63 5.37 -44.31
C MET A 336 -25.22 6.78 -44.23
N ASP A 337 -26.17 6.97 -43.33
CA ASP A 337 -26.77 8.27 -43.08
C ASP A 337 -25.94 9.11 -42.12
N ARG A 338 -26.03 10.42 -42.23
CA ARG A 338 -25.42 11.36 -41.28
C ARG A 338 -25.83 11.02 -39.85
N GLY A 339 -24.86 10.95 -38.95
CA GLY A 339 -25.05 10.62 -37.54
C GLY A 339 -24.88 9.13 -37.23
N MET A 340 -24.64 8.29 -38.22
CA MET A 340 -24.29 6.88 -38.00
C MET A 340 -22.81 6.76 -37.59
N PRO A 341 -22.47 5.85 -36.66
CA PRO A 341 -21.07 5.50 -36.38
C PRO A 341 -20.49 4.75 -37.60
N LEU A 342 -19.29 5.13 -38.04
CA LEU A 342 -18.57 4.34 -39.03
C LEU A 342 -18.08 3.05 -38.40
N THR A 343 -18.50 1.91 -38.95
CA THR A 343 -18.13 0.59 -38.45
C THR A 343 -17.27 -0.17 -39.46
N ALA A 344 -16.56 -1.19 -39.06
CA ALA A 344 -15.63 -1.97 -39.89
C ALA A 344 -16.31 -2.57 -41.13
N ASP A 345 -17.52 -3.05 -40.98
CA ASP A 345 -18.33 -3.66 -42.05
C ASP A 345 -18.83 -2.66 -43.12
N ALA A 346 -18.77 -1.36 -42.80
CA ALA A 346 -19.07 -0.29 -43.75
C ALA A 346 -17.87 0.14 -44.59
N VAL A 347 -16.68 -0.40 -44.38
CA VAL A 347 -15.43 -0.02 -45.05
C VAL A 347 -14.91 -1.20 -45.88
N GLU A 348 -14.69 -0.98 -47.18
CA GLU A 348 -14.15 -1.99 -48.07
C GLU A 348 -12.74 -2.44 -47.64
N ASN A 349 -12.53 -3.79 -47.64
CA ASN A 349 -11.24 -4.39 -47.26
C ASN A 349 -10.68 -3.87 -45.91
N TYR A 350 -11.55 -3.73 -44.91
CA TYR A 350 -11.15 -3.32 -43.58
C TYR A 350 -10.53 -4.52 -42.83
N LEU A 351 -9.23 -4.44 -42.61
CA LEU A 351 -8.48 -5.44 -41.88
C LEU A 351 -8.08 -4.93 -40.51
N THR A 352 -8.27 -5.76 -39.50
CA THR A 352 -7.76 -5.51 -38.14
C THR A 352 -6.76 -6.60 -37.73
N PHE A 353 -5.88 -6.27 -36.80
CA PHE A 353 -4.88 -7.19 -36.27
C PHE A 353 -4.94 -7.18 -34.75
N ARG A 354 -4.85 -8.37 -34.14
CA ARG A 354 -4.59 -8.50 -32.70
C ARG A 354 -3.50 -9.51 -32.46
N GLU A 355 -2.79 -9.34 -31.36
CA GLU A 355 -1.82 -10.36 -30.91
C GLU A 355 -2.55 -11.66 -30.59
N ALA A 356 -1.91 -12.78 -30.99
CA ALA A 356 -2.40 -14.11 -30.66
C ALA A 356 -2.29 -14.36 -29.15
N ALA A 357 -3.27 -15.02 -28.59
CA ALA A 357 -3.35 -15.42 -27.19
C ALA A 357 -3.48 -16.94 -27.06
N VAL A 358 -3.31 -17.49 -25.85
CA VAL A 358 -3.36 -18.94 -25.59
C VAL A 358 -4.63 -19.62 -26.19
N GLY A 359 -5.76 -18.90 -26.20
CA GLY A 359 -7.02 -19.42 -26.79
C GLY A 359 -7.03 -19.61 -28.30
N ASP A 360 -6.02 -19.10 -29.03
CA ASP A 360 -5.93 -19.17 -30.50
C ASP A 360 -5.16 -20.39 -31.00
N GLU A 361 -4.61 -21.21 -30.10
CA GLU A 361 -3.80 -22.38 -30.41
C GLU A 361 -4.45 -23.29 -31.46
N LYS A 362 -5.73 -23.61 -31.25
CA LYS A 362 -6.47 -24.48 -32.15
C LYS A 362 -6.73 -23.84 -33.51
N LEU A 363 -7.08 -22.57 -33.57
CA LEU A 363 -7.32 -21.84 -34.81
C LEU A 363 -6.04 -21.82 -35.68
N ILE A 364 -4.91 -21.49 -35.08
CA ILE A 364 -3.62 -21.42 -35.79
C ILE A 364 -3.16 -22.80 -36.22
N PHE A 365 -3.40 -23.85 -35.42
CA PHE A 365 -3.15 -25.24 -35.80
C PHE A 365 -3.91 -25.65 -37.03
N ASP A 366 -5.23 -25.35 -37.08
CA ASP A 366 -6.08 -25.73 -38.19
C ASP A 366 -5.61 -25.03 -39.48
N TRP A 367 -5.30 -23.75 -39.43
CA TRP A 367 -4.74 -23.01 -40.57
C TRP A 367 -3.38 -23.55 -41.02
N ALA A 368 -2.50 -23.89 -40.08
CA ALA A 368 -1.19 -24.44 -40.43
C ALA A 368 -1.30 -25.82 -41.13
N ASN A 369 -2.37 -26.58 -40.87
CA ASN A 369 -2.60 -27.91 -41.43
C ASN A 369 -3.62 -27.92 -42.59
N GLU A 370 -4.11 -26.77 -43.05
CA GLU A 370 -4.89 -26.73 -44.28
C GLU A 370 -4.08 -27.25 -45.47
N GLU A 371 -4.74 -28.00 -46.34
CA GLU A 371 -4.10 -28.66 -47.47
C GLU A 371 -3.31 -27.71 -48.37
N GLU A 372 -3.87 -26.55 -48.68
CA GLU A 372 -3.22 -25.54 -49.52
C GLU A 372 -2.03 -24.90 -48.77
N THR A 373 -2.16 -24.62 -47.47
CA THR A 373 -1.04 -24.11 -46.62
C THR A 373 0.10 -25.11 -46.57
N ARG A 374 -0.21 -26.40 -46.44
CA ARG A 374 0.82 -27.46 -46.42
C ARG A 374 1.53 -27.61 -47.77
N LYS A 375 0.78 -27.55 -48.91
CA LYS A 375 1.36 -27.59 -50.24
C LYS A 375 2.38 -26.49 -50.51
N GLN A 376 2.17 -25.32 -49.92
CA GLN A 376 3.05 -24.15 -50.09
C GLN A 376 4.19 -24.09 -49.07
N SER A 377 4.20 -24.98 -48.07
CA SER A 377 5.22 -24.98 -47.00
C SER A 377 6.45 -25.79 -47.39
N PHE A 378 7.61 -25.46 -46.81
CA PHE A 378 8.84 -26.24 -47.01
C PHE A 378 8.71 -27.72 -46.61
N HIS A 379 7.85 -28.03 -45.65
CA HIS A 379 7.47 -29.36 -45.20
C HIS A 379 5.99 -29.56 -45.47
N THR A 380 5.64 -30.49 -46.32
CA THR A 380 4.24 -30.72 -46.78
C THR A 380 3.46 -31.66 -45.87
N GLU A 381 4.12 -32.38 -44.97
CA GLU A 381 3.45 -33.29 -44.04
C GLU A 381 2.67 -32.53 -43.01
N PRO A 382 1.55 -33.09 -42.54
CA PRO A 382 0.75 -32.49 -41.45
C PRO A 382 1.57 -32.30 -40.17
N ILE A 383 1.38 -31.18 -39.49
CA ILE A 383 2.06 -30.90 -38.22
C ILE A 383 1.31 -31.65 -37.11
N PRO A 384 1.98 -32.51 -36.32
CA PRO A 384 1.35 -33.13 -35.14
C PRO A 384 0.94 -32.08 -34.10
N TRP A 385 -0.18 -32.37 -33.42
CA TRP A 385 -0.73 -31.44 -32.41
C TRP A 385 0.25 -31.10 -31.30
N GLU A 386 0.97 -32.06 -30.77
CA GLU A 386 1.98 -31.90 -29.72
C GLU A 386 3.10 -30.95 -30.14
N ASN A 387 3.61 -31.12 -31.37
CA ASN A 387 4.67 -30.24 -31.90
C ASN A 387 4.17 -28.80 -32.07
N HIS A 388 2.90 -28.64 -32.50
CA HIS A 388 2.29 -27.33 -32.64
C HIS A 388 2.14 -26.63 -31.28
N ARG A 389 1.68 -27.35 -30.26
CA ARG A 389 1.53 -26.83 -28.91
C ARG A 389 2.83 -26.32 -28.33
N GLU A 390 3.90 -27.09 -28.45
CA GLU A 390 5.23 -26.70 -27.98
C GLU A 390 5.69 -25.42 -28.70
N TRP A 391 5.62 -25.42 -30.02
CA TRP A 391 5.99 -24.27 -30.84
C TRP A 391 5.15 -23.03 -30.52
N PHE A 392 3.84 -23.16 -30.35
CA PHE A 392 2.95 -22.04 -30.07
C PHE A 392 3.21 -21.45 -28.68
N ALA A 393 3.37 -22.30 -27.66
CA ALA A 393 3.70 -21.89 -26.31
C ALA A 393 5.09 -21.21 -26.21
N GLU A 394 6.07 -21.69 -26.98
CA GLU A 394 7.39 -21.06 -27.10
C GLU A 394 7.28 -19.70 -27.82
N SER A 395 6.53 -19.64 -28.91
CA SER A 395 6.32 -18.43 -29.70
C SER A 395 5.68 -17.30 -28.86
N LEU A 396 4.71 -17.60 -28.00
CA LEU A 396 4.09 -16.61 -27.11
C LEU A 396 5.01 -16.11 -25.99
N ARG A 397 6.07 -16.85 -25.66
CA ARG A 397 7.05 -16.45 -24.63
C ARG A 397 8.27 -15.74 -25.20
N ASN A 398 8.48 -15.87 -26.50
CA ASN A 398 9.68 -15.32 -27.15
C ASN A 398 9.49 -13.80 -27.37
N PRO A 399 10.31 -12.94 -26.72
CA PRO A 399 10.18 -11.48 -26.84
C PRO A 399 10.55 -10.96 -28.25
N ASP A 400 11.22 -11.78 -29.07
CA ASP A 400 11.64 -11.43 -30.43
C ASP A 400 10.69 -11.96 -31.50
N ARG A 401 9.59 -12.61 -31.10
CA ARG A 401 8.54 -13.13 -31.98
C ARG A 401 7.18 -12.58 -31.60
N HIS A 402 6.48 -12.02 -32.58
CA HIS A 402 5.10 -11.54 -32.43
C HIS A 402 4.19 -12.25 -33.43
N LEU A 403 3.11 -12.79 -32.92
CA LEU A 403 2.06 -13.45 -33.73
C LEU A 403 0.83 -12.55 -33.74
N TYR A 404 0.33 -12.19 -34.93
CA TYR A 404 -0.89 -11.41 -35.10
C TYR A 404 -1.90 -12.15 -35.92
N ILE A 405 -3.14 -12.23 -35.43
CA ILE A 405 -4.28 -12.73 -36.19
C ILE A 405 -4.91 -11.55 -36.92
N CYS A 406 -5.02 -11.69 -38.23
CA CYS A 406 -5.72 -10.71 -39.09
C CYS A 406 -7.20 -11.05 -39.19
N TYR A 407 -8.03 -10.05 -39.08
CA TYR A 407 -9.48 -10.16 -39.20
C TYR A 407 -10.00 -9.26 -40.32
N HIS A 408 -10.98 -9.78 -41.06
CA HIS A 408 -11.88 -8.99 -41.91
C HIS A 408 -13.25 -8.91 -41.23
N GLY A 409 -13.58 -7.76 -40.67
CA GLY A 409 -14.68 -7.63 -39.72
C GLY A 409 -14.45 -8.48 -38.45
N GLU A 410 -15.35 -9.45 -38.19
CA GLU A 410 -15.22 -10.40 -37.08
C GLU A 410 -14.61 -11.75 -37.50
N THR A 411 -14.35 -11.93 -38.78
CA THR A 411 -13.86 -13.20 -39.35
C THR A 411 -12.33 -13.20 -39.33
N PRO A 412 -11.68 -14.16 -38.66
CA PRO A 412 -10.23 -14.31 -38.72
C PRO A 412 -9.82 -14.84 -40.08
N VAL A 413 -8.97 -14.12 -40.81
CA VAL A 413 -8.59 -14.39 -42.19
C VAL A 413 -7.13 -14.78 -42.41
N GLY A 414 -6.26 -14.61 -41.43
CA GLY A 414 -4.85 -14.96 -41.56
C GLY A 414 -4.01 -14.76 -40.33
N LEU A 415 -2.81 -15.33 -40.34
CA LEU A 415 -1.79 -15.18 -39.31
C LEU A 415 -0.60 -14.44 -39.89
N TYR A 416 -0.12 -13.44 -39.18
CA TYR A 416 1.15 -12.75 -39.42
C TYR A 416 2.11 -13.06 -38.30
N ARG A 417 3.35 -13.40 -38.64
CA ARG A 417 4.44 -13.59 -37.70
C ARG A 417 5.53 -12.58 -38.00
N LEU A 418 5.97 -11.90 -36.98
CA LEU A 418 7.12 -10.97 -37.01
C LEU A 418 8.22 -11.60 -36.16
N ASP A 419 9.35 -11.96 -36.75
CA ASP A 419 10.53 -12.41 -36.04
C ASP A 419 11.60 -11.31 -36.13
N ARG A 420 12.17 -10.92 -34.99
CA ARG A 420 13.25 -9.91 -34.96
C ARG A 420 14.51 -10.53 -35.57
N ALA A 421 15.00 -9.98 -36.66
CA ALA A 421 16.23 -10.37 -37.32
C ALA A 421 17.44 -9.59 -36.75
N GLU A 422 17.29 -8.25 -36.57
CA GLU A 422 18.27 -7.34 -35.99
C GLU A 422 17.57 -6.22 -35.25
N GLU A 423 18.31 -5.33 -34.57
CA GLU A 423 17.72 -4.18 -33.89
C GLU A 423 16.94 -3.29 -34.89
N GLY A 424 15.61 -3.24 -34.68
CA GLY A 424 14.70 -2.46 -35.55
C GLY A 424 14.32 -3.15 -36.86
N ILE A 425 14.80 -4.37 -37.15
CA ILE A 425 14.48 -5.13 -38.37
C ILE A 425 13.71 -6.39 -38.00
N PHE A 426 12.55 -6.59 -38.66
CA PHE A 426 11.70 -7.78 -38.51
C PHE A 426 11.53 -8.51 -39.82
N GLU A 427 11.65 -9.83 -39.80
CA GLU A 427 11.18 -10.71 -40.88
C GLU A 427 9.68 -10.95 -40.71
N ILE A 428 8.94 -10.78 -41.82
CA ILE A 428 7.49 -10.98 -41.83
C ILE A 428 7.20 -12.27 -42.58
N SER A 429 6.47 -13.17 -41.91
CA SER A 429 5.86 -14.31 -42.58
C SER A 429 4.35 -14.29 -42.32
N TYR A 430 3.60 -14.79 -43.28
CA TYR A 430 2.15 -14.88 -43.19
C TYR A 430 1.66 -16.24 -43.66
N SER A 431 0.56 -16.69 -43.09
CA SER A 431 -0.17 -17.86 -43.56
C SER A 431 -1.65 -17.54 -43.62
N LYS A 432 -2.29 -18.07 -44.62
CA LYS A 432 -3.70 -17.95 -44.99
C LYS A 432 -4.19 -16.48 -45.04
N LEU A 433 -4.48 -16.01 -46.22
CA LEU A 433 -5.44 -14.97 -46.52
C LEU A 433 -6.59 -15.66 -47.28
N MET A 434 -7.79 -15.68 -46.72
CA MET A 434 -8.96 -16.11 -47.46
C MET A 434 -9.21 -15.13 -48.62
N GLU A 435 -9.50 -15.64 -49.79
CA GLU A 435 -10.03 -14.87 -50.94
C GLU A 435 -11.38 -14.22 -50.60
#